data_3162183cc660bc7caad57955278f2a25
#
_entry.id   3162183cc660bc7caad57955278f2a25
#
_cell.length_a   1.000
_cell.length_b   1.000
_cell.length_c   1.000
_cell.angle_alpha   90.00
_cell.angle_beta   90.00
_cell.angle_gamma   90.00
#
_symmetry.space_group_name_H-M   'P 1'
#
loop_
_entity.id
_entity.type
_entity.pdbx_description
1 polymer ?
#
loop_
_entity_poly.entity_id
_entity_poly.type
_entity_poly.pdbx_seq_one_letter_code
_entity_poly.pdbx_strand_id
1 'polypeptide(L)'
;MLGFIATLEHAEMIGVNPEVAHEHMAGSNFLHAVAQAWDAGKLFYIDLNDQNYARFDQDWRFGMQNIKPAFFLVKFLEDVGYQGSRHFDAQAYRTEDYEDVKDFARGCVRTYLIL
;
A
#
# COMPACT_ATOMS: atom_id res chain seq x y z
N MET A 1 -8.02 4.62 13.49
CA MET A 1 -7.67 5.94 12.91
C MET A 1 -8.91 6.72 12.48
N LEU A 2 -9.83 6.19 11.66
CA LEU A 2 -11.00 6.92 11.15
C LEU A 2 -11.87 7.56 12.26
N GLY A 3 -12.15 6.82 13.34
CA GLY A 3 -12.89 7.36 14.49
C GLY A 3 -12.18 8.53 15.18
N PHE A 4 -10.85 8.52 15.22
CA PHE A 4 -10.08 9.66 15.74
C PHE A 4 -10.19 10.88 14.82
N ILE A 5 -10.04 10.69 13.51
CA ILE A 5 -10.17 11.79 12.53
C ILE A 5 -11.54 12.47 12.68
N ALA A 6 -12.61 11.70 12.87
CA ALA A 6 -13.97 12.23 13.03
C ALA A 6 -14.15 13.15 14.25
N THR A 7 -13.21 13.15 15.21
CA THR A 7 -13.28 14.03 16.41
C THR A 7 -12.53 15.35 16.21
N LEU A 8 -11.86 15.54 15.08
CA LEU A 8 -11.03 16.73 14.83
C LEU A 8 -11.84 17.86 14.21
N GLU A 9 -11.47 19.12 14.53
CA GLU A 9 -12.15 20.32 14.06
C GLU A 9 -12.11 20.45 12.52
N HIS A 10 -10.99 20.04 11.89
CA HIS A 10 -10.81 20.07 10.43
C HIS A 10 -10.64 18.67 9.86
N ALA A 11 -11.57 17.79 10.22
CA ALA A 11 -11.55 16.38 9.80
C ALA A 11 -11.50 16.23 8.26
N GLU A 12 -12.06 17.18 7.51
CA GLU A 12 -12.05 17.15 6.04
C GLU A 12 -10.64 17.27 5.43
N MET A 13 -9.71 17.89 6.14
CA MET A 13 -8.31 18.08 5.70
C MET A 13 -7.41 16.89 6.02
N ILE A 14 -7.92 15.89 6.75
CA ILE A 14 -7.14 14.76 7.26
C ILE A 14 -7.67 13.47 6.66
N GLY A 15 -6.74 12.68 6.11
CA GLY A 15 -7.02 11.36 5.61
C GLY A 15 -6.11 10.29 6.22
N VAL A 16 -6.19 9.11 5.70
CA VAL A 16 -5.31 7.98 6.05
C VAL A 16 -4.47 7.58 4.86
N ASN A 17 -3.30 7.08 5.15
CA ASN A 17 -2.37 6.45 4.23
C ASN A 17 -2.16 5.00 4.69
N PRO A 18 -2.97 4.04 4.20
CA PRO A 18 -2.72 2.64 4.48
C PRO A 18 -1.45 2.17 3.76
N GLU A 19 -0.68 1.34 4.45
CA GLU A 19 0.51 0.70 3.91
C GLU A 19 0.38 -0.82 3.98
N VAL A 20 0.67 -1.52 2.88
CA VAL A 20 0.48 -2.98 2.75
C VAL A 20 1.24 -3.73 3.83
N ALA A 21 2.54 -3.43 3.98
CA ALA A 21 3.40 -4.12 4.93
C ALA A 21 2.91 -3.96 6.38
N HIS A 22 2.52 -2.77 6.77
CA HIS A 22 2.05 -2.48 8.13
C HIS A 22 0.75 -3.20 8.46
N GLU A 23 -0.18 -3.30 7.52
CA GLU A 23 -1.40 -4.07 7.72
C GLU A 23 -1.12 -5.58 7.83
N HIS A 24 -0.21 -6.10 7.01
CA HIS A 24 0.25 -7.50 7.11
C HIS A 24 1.00 -7.78 8.41
N MET A 25 1.81 -6.83 8.88
CA MET A 25 2.49 -6.91 10.17
C MET A 25 1.49 -7.04 11.32
N ALA A 26 0.41 -6.28 11.28
CA ALA A 26 -0.67 -6.33 12.24
C ALA A 26 -1.58 -7.57 12.09
N GLY A 27 -1.37 -8.40 11.08
CA GLY A 27 -2.23 -9.55 10.78
C GLY A 27 -3.58 -9.17 10.17
N SER A 28 -3.69 -7.95 9.66
CA SER A 28 -4.93 -7.40 9.08
C SER A 28 -5.07 -7.76 7.60
N ASN A 29 -6.30 -7.67 7.11
CA ASN A 29 -6.57 -7.73 5.68
C ASN A 29 -6.40 -6.33 5.08
N PHE A 30 -5.36 -6.14 4.27
CA PHE A 30 -5.04 -4.85 3.69
C PHE A 30 -6.16 -4.28 2.82
N LEU A 31 -6.77 -5.09 1.97
CA LEU A 31 -7.88 -4.64 1.13
C LEU A 31 -9.05 -4.12 1.96
N HIS A 32 -9.34 -4.76 3.09
CA HIS A 32 -10.38 -4.29 4.00
C HIS A 32 -10.05 -2.91 4.58
N ALA A 33 -8.81 -2.68 5.00
CA ALA A 33 -8.38 -1.38 5.52
C ALA A 33 -8.52 -0.26 4.48
N VAL A 34 -8.09 -0.53 3.24
CA VAL A 34 -8.21 0.40 2.11
C VAL A 34 -9.68 0.68 1.77
N ALA A 35 -10.51 -0.37 1.69
CA ALA A 35 -11.93 -0.22 1.39
C ALA A 35 -12.68 0.59 2.45
N GLN A 36 -12.37 0.40 3.74
CA GLN A 36 -12.91 1.23 4.82
C GLN A 36 -12.50 2.70 4.69
N ALA A 37 -11.23 2.95 4.35
CA ALA A 37 -10.74 4.31 4.17
C ALA A 37 -11.41 5.00 2.97
N TRP A 38 -11.63 4.24 1.89
CA TRP A 38 -12.35 4.71 0.70
C TRP A 38 -13.80 5.04 1.00
N ASP A 39 -14.52 4.12 1.63
CA ASP A 39 -15.94 4.29 2.00
C ASP A 39 -16.15 5.51 2.91
N ALA A 40 -15.21 5.76 3.81
CA ALA A 40 -15.22 6.95 4.68
C ALA A 40 -14.79 8.25 3.97
N GLY A 41 -14.42 8.23 2.69
CA GLY A 41 -13.87 9.37 1.96
C GLY A 41 -12.53 9.86 2.51
N LYS A 42 -11.75 8.97 3.13
CA LYS A 42 -10.51 9.28 3.85
C LYS A 42 -9.26 8.59 3.27
N LEU A 43 -9.38 7.89 2.16
CA LEU A 43 -8.23 7.33 1.46
C LEU A 43 -7.52 8.44 0.66
N PHE A 44 -6.54 9.11 1.26
CA PHE A 44 -5.87 10.23 0.63
C PHE A 44 -4.68 9.77 -0.20
N TYR A 45 -3.97 8.74 0.29
CA TYR A 45 -2.88 8.19 -0.44
C TYR A 45 -2.57 6.76 0.02
N ILE A 46 -1.76 6.00 -0.71
CA ILE A 46 -1.51 4.59 -0.42
C ILE A 46 -0.05 4.24 -0.65
N ASP A 47 0.55 3.53 0.30
CA ASP A 47 1.89 2.97 0.18
C ASP A 47 1.83 1.49 -0.18
N LEU A 48 2.50 1.18 -1.29
CA LEU A 48 2.53 -0.13 -1.92
C LEU A 48 3.89 -0.79 -1.69
N ASN A 49 3.89 -1.82 -0.91
CA ASN A 49 5.02 -2.71 -0.65
C ASN A 49 4.50 -4.12 -0.40
N ASP A 50 5.28 -4.99 0.19
CA ASP A 50 4.86 -6.33 0.59
C ASP A 50 5.71 -6.84 1.74
N GLN A 51 5.21 -7.85 2.46
CA GLN A 51 5.96 -8.55 3.48
C GLN A 51 5.30 -9.87 3.88
N ASN A 52 6.01 -10.70 4.61
CA ASN A 52 5.42 -11.86 5.29
C ASN A 52 4.54 -11.43 6.46
N TYR A 53 3.44 -12.15 6.66
CA TYR A 53 2.59 -11.95 7.84
C TYR A 53 3.39 -12.07 9.14
N ALA A 54 3.06 -11.22 10.11
CA ALA A 54 3.65 -11.19 11.44
C ALA A 54 5.19 -11.02 11.45
N ARG A 55 5.77 -10.51 10.40
CA ARG A 55 7.16 -10.06 10.37
C ARG A 55 7.21 -8.56 10.56
N PHE A 56 8.30 -8.09 11.13
CA PHE A 56 8.52 -6.66 11.32
C PHE A 56 9.08 -6.05 10.03
N ASP A 57 8.36 -5.12 9.48
CA ASP A 57 8.76 -4.07 8.54
C ASP A 57 9.81 -4.48 7.48
N GLN A 58 9.38 -5.31 6.52
CA GLN A 58 10.29 -5.86 5.52
C GLN A 58 10.38 -5.02 4.25
N ASP A 59 9.36 -4.23 3.94
CA ASP A 59 9.27 -3.31 2.81
C ASP A 59 9.70 -3.91 1.46
N TRP A 60 9.23 -5.12 1.20
CA TRP A 60 9.53 -5.79 -0.05
C TRP A 60 8.81 -5.15 -1.24
N ARG A 61 9.29 -5.45 -2.42
CA ARG A 61 8.64 -5.03 -3.66
C ARG A 61 7.18 -5.49 -3.70
N PHE A 62 6.29 -4.58 -4.11
CA PHE A 62 4.85 -4.83 -4.21
C PHE A 62 4.51 -6.12 -4.97
N GLY A 63 3.72 -6.98 -4.37
CA GLY A 63 3.30 -8.27 -4.92
C GLY A 63 4.36 -9.37 -4.87
N MET A 64 5.49 -9.15 -4.18
CA MET A 64 6.58 -10.12 -4.11
C MET A 64 6.24 -11.35 -3.29
N GLN A 65 5.58 -11.18 -2.17
CA GLN A 65 5.20 -12.27 -1.28
C GLN A 65 3.94 -12.99 -1.76
N ASN A 66 2.92 -12.22 -2.12
CA ASN A 66 1.65 -12.80 -2.53
C ASN A 66 0.96 -11.92 -3.58
N ILE A 67 1.07 -12.34 -4.82
CA ILE A 67 0.51 -11.61 -5.96
C ILE A 67 -1.02 -11.52 -5.94
N LYS A 68 -1.72 -12.47 -5.30
CA LYS A 68 -3.18 -12.52 -5.31
C LYS A 68 -3.82 -11.37 -4.51
N PRO A 69 -3.42 -11.08 -3.25
CA PRO A 69 -3.89 -9.87 -2.57
C PRO A 69 -3.52 -8.58 -3.31
N ALA A 70 -2.31 -8.52 -3.91
CA ALA A 70 -1.89 -7.37 -4.70
C ALA A 70 -2.84 -7.15 -5.90
N PHE A 71 -3.21 -8.21 -6.62
CA PHE A 71 -4.19 -8.15 -7.71
C PHE A 71 -5.54 -7.61 -7.22
N PHE A 72 -6.08 -8.13 -6.12
CA PHE A 72 -7.37 -7.65 -5.63
C PHE A 72 -7.33 -6.20 -5.15
N LEU A 73 -6.20 -5.74 -4.65
CA LEU A 73 -6.01 -4.34 -4.31
C LEU A 73 -6.03 -3.45 -5.56
N VAL A 74 -5.20 -3.77 -6.56
CA VAL A 74 -5.17 -2.99 -7.82
C VAL A 74 -6.55 -2.98 -8.44
N LYS A 75 -7.18 -4.16 -8.56
CA LYS A 75 -8.56 -4.26 -9.07
C LYS A 75 -9.53 -3.35 -8.33
N PHE A 76 -9.50 -3.34 -7.00
CA PHE A 76 -10.37 -2.47 -6.19
C PHE A 76 -10.13 -1.00 -6.50
N LEU A 77 -8.86 -0.55 -6.51
CA LEU A 77 -8.52 0.85 -6.79
C LEU A 77 -9.00 1.30 -8.16
N GLU A 78 -8.88 0.43 -9.17
CA GLU A 78 -9.35 0.71 -10.54
C GLU A 78 -10.88 0.67 -10.61
N ASP A 79 -11.54 -0.32 -10.02
CA ASP A 79 -13.00 -0.45 -10.02
C ASP A 79 -13.70 0.76 -9.35
N VAL A 80 -13.13 1.30 -8.28
CA VAL A 80 -13.68 2.48 -7.58
C VAL A 80 -13.23 3.81 -8.19
N GLY A 81 -12.34 3.80 -9.18
CA GLY A 81 -11.81 4.99 -9.84
C GLY A 81 -10.93 5.86 -8.93
N TYR A 82 -10.13 5.25 -8.05
CA TYR A 82 -9.25 5.98 -7.17
C TYR A 82 -8.25 6.84 -7.92
N GLN A 83 -8.24 8.14 -7.65
CA GLN A 83 -7.37 9.14 -8.30
C GLN A 83 -6.24 9.65 -7.39
N GLY A 84 -6.17 9.15 -6.16
CA GLY A 84 -5.11 9.56 -5.22
C GLY A 84 -3.74 9.01 -5.58
N SER A 85 -2.72 9.51 -4.90
CA SER A 85 -1.34 9.08 -5.10
C SER A 85 -1.13 7.63 -4.68
N ARG A 86 -0.28 6.94 -5.44
CA ARG A 86 0.20 5.58 -5.18
C ARG A 86 1.72 5.64 -5.09
N HIS A 87 2.26 5.31 -3.96
CA HIS A 87 3.70 5.27 -3.75
C HIS A 87 4.17 3.83 -3.59
N PHE A 88 5.43 3.59 -3.92
CA PHE A 88 6.10 2.34 -3.60
C PHE A 88 7.08 2.60 -2.47
N ASP A 89 6.63 2.40 -1.24
CA ASP A 89 7.46 2.47 -0.05
C ASP A 89 8.10 1.10 0.18
N ALA A 90 9.15 0.85 -0.59
CA ALA A 90 9.83 -0.44 -0.61
C ALA A 90 11.33 -0.27 -0.74
N GLN A 91 12.08 -1.19 -0.15
CA GLN A 91 13.53 -1.13 -0.07
C GLN A 91 14.20 -2.21 -0.91
N ALA A 92 15.16 -1.79 -1.75
CA ALA A 92 16.09 -2.71 -2.39
C ALA A 92 17.04 -3.33 -1.35
N TYR A 93 17.52 -4.55 -1.61
CA TYR A 93 18.47 -5.20 -0.70
C TYR A 93 19.79 -4.43 -0.64
N ARG A 94 20.43 -4.45 0.53
CA ARG A 94 21.73 -3.77 0.76
C ARG A 94 22.88 -4.30 -0.10
N THR A 95 22.71 -5.47 -0.70
CA THR A 95 23.70 -6.09 -1.60
C THR A 95 23.53 -5.66 -3.05
N GLU A 96 22.51 -4.88 -3.36
CA GLU A 96 22.23 -4.41 -4.71
C GLU A 96 23.11 -3.20 -5.05
N ASP A 97 23.52 -3.14 -6.32
CA ASP A 97 24.22 -1.98 -6.87
C ASP A 97 23.23 -0.91 -7.36
N TYR A 98 23.76 0.15 -7.96
CA TYR A 98 22.95 1.28 -8.42
C TYR A 98 21.94 0.91 -9.52
N GLU A 99 22.30 0.01 -10.44
CA GLU A 99 21.40 -0.45 -11.50
C GLU A 99 20.34 -1.41 -10.94
N ASP A 100 20.71 -2.28 -10.03
CA ASP A 100 19.80 -3.18 -9.33
C ASP A 100 18.72 -2.40 -8.57
N VAL A 101 19.08 -1.31 -7.88
CA VAL A 101 18.13 -0.42 -7.19
C VAL A 101 17.12 0.19 -8.16
N LYS A 102 17.57 0.62 -9.35
CA LYS A 102 16.67 1.12 -10.39
C LYS A 102 15.75 0.02 -10.91
N ASP A 103 16.26 -1.18 -11.11
CA ASP A 103 15.47 -2.32 -11.57
C ASP A 103 14.47 -2.79 -10.52
N PHE A 104 14.83 -2.69 -9.24
CA PHE A 104 13.90 -2.88 -8.13
C PHE A 104 12.72 -1.90 -8.23
N ALA A 105 12.98 -0.61 -8.36
CA ALA A 105 11.95 0.42 -8.50
C ALA A 105 11.07 0.20 -9.74
N ARG A 106 11.69 -0.10 -10.90
CA ARG A 106 10.97 -0.47 -12.13
C ARG A 106 10.11 -1.71 -11.93
N GLY A 107 10.60 -2.67 -11.15
CA GLY A 107 9.87 -3.89 -10.80
C GLY A 107 8.60 -3.62 -10.00
N CYS A 108 8.63 -2.69 -9.04
CA CYS A 108 7.45 -2.25 -8.31
C CYS A 108 6.37 -1.71 -9.26
N VAL A 109 6.74 -0.76 -10.11
CA VAL A 109 5.83 -0.16 -11.10
C VAL A 109 5.30 -1.21 -12.07
N ARG A 110 6.18 -2.07 -12.59
CA ARG A 110 5.79 -3.14 -13.53
C ARG A 110 4.77 -4.09 -12.91
N THR A 111 4.96 -4.51 -11.67
CA THR A 111 4.01 -5.38 -10.97
C THR A 111 2.63 -4.74 -10.92
N TYR A 112 2.56 -3.48 -10.52
CA TYR A 112 1.29 -2.74 -10.48
C TYR A 112 0.61 -2.67 -11.85
N LEU A 113 1.36 -2.38 -12.91
CA LEU A 113 0.82 -2.22 -14.27
C LEU A 113 0.38 -3.53 -14.94
N ILE A 114 0.89 -4.68 -14.48
CA ILE A 114 0.50 -5.99 -15.00
C ILE A 114 -0.79 -6.49 -14.33
N LEU A 115 -1.01 -6.12 -13.09
CA LEU A 115 -2.18 -6.53 -12.31
C LEU A 115 -3.44 -5.77 -12.68
#